data_39dcd826134ef536548fbfa67f932e78
#
_entry.id   39dcd826134ef536548fbfa67f932e78
#
_cell.length_a   1.000
_cell.length_b   1.000
_cell.length_c   1.000
_cell.angle_alpha   90.00
_cell.angle_beta   90.00
_cell.angle_gamma   90.00
#
_symmetry.space_group_name_H-M   'P 1'
#
loop_
_entity.id
_entity.type
_entity.pdbx_description
1 polymer ?
#
loop_
_entity_poly.entity_id
_entity_poly.type
_entity_poly.pdbx_seq_one_letter_code
_entity_poly.pdbx_strand_id
1 'polypeptide(L)'
;MNRVLVLNVAGLTLDLLSRDAPHLTALARQGGVRPLTTVMPAVTCSVQSTFTTGLLPCEHGIVANGWYFRELAEVFFWRQSNLLVEGEKIWDTAKRLDPQFTCAKLFWWHNMHSSANFTVTPRPIYLADGRKLPDIYTQPLGLREELNQRLGEFPLFRFWGPGADIVSSQWIKD
;
A
#
# COMPACT_ATOMS: atom_id res chain seq x y z
N MET A 1 -1.60 -11.65 22.23
CA MET A 1 -1.40 -10.51 21.33
C MET A 1 -2.68 -10.24 20.56
N ASN A 2 -3.17 -9.00 20.55
CA ASN A 2 -4.34 -8.61 19.76
C ASN A 2 -3.91 -8.43 18.31
N ARG A 3 -4.73 -8.93 17.36
CA ARG A 3 -4.50 -8.72 15.93
C ARG A 3 -5.17 -7.42 15.51
N VAL A 4 -4.49 -6.63 14.69
CA VAL A 4 -5.02 -5.38 14.11
C VAL A 4 -4.97 -5.52 12.59
N LEU A 5 -6.08 -5.23 11.93
CA LEU A 5 -6.18 -5.15 10.47
C LEU A 5 -6.47 -3.70 10.09
N VAL A 6 -5.63 -3.13 9.25
CA VAL A 6 -5.82 -1.78 8.68
C VAL A 6 -6.14 -1.92 7.21
N LEU A 7 -7.35 -1.54 6.82
CA LEU A 7 -7.81 -1.54 5.43
C LEU A 7 -7.86 -0.11 4.90
N ASN A 8 -7.04 0.18 3.89
CA ASN A 8 -7.13 1.44 3.15
C ASN A 8 -8.04 1.24 1.93
N VAL A 9 -9.29 1.65 2.05
CA VAL A 9 -10.28 1.60 0.95
C VAL A 9 -10.35 2.97 0.31
N ALA A 10 -9.57 3.17 -0.76
CA ALA A 10 -9.52 4.44 -1.47
C ALA A 10 -10.90 4.82 -2.05
N GLY A 11 -11.30 6.09 -1.87
CA GLY A 11 -12.58 6.60 -2.36
C GLY A 11 -13.80 6.24 -1.51
N LEU A 12 -13.65 5.52 -0.40
CA LEU A 12 -14.77 5.24 0.50
C LEU A 12 -15.21 6.51 1.24
N THR A 13 -16.47 6.91 1.05
CA THR A 13 -17.10 8.01 1.76
C THR A 13 -18.15 7.49 2.73
N LEU A 14 -18.64 8.35 3.63
CA LEU A 14 -19.73 7.97 4.55
C LEU A 14 -21.02 7.58 3.82
N ASP A 15 -21.31 8.24 2.70
CA ASP A 15 -22.45 7.92 1.85
C ASP A 15 -22.30 6.53 1.20
N LEU A 16 -21.15 6.26 0.59
CA LEU A 16 -20.86 4.95 0.00
C LEU A 16 -20.83 3.84 1.07
N LEU A 17 -20.30 4.13 2.26
CA LEU A 17 -20.29 3.19 3.38
C LEU A 17 -21.71 2.71 3.70
N SER A 18 -22.65 3.64 3.85
CA SER A 18 -24.03 3.32 4.23
C SER A 18 -24.82 2.63 3.12
N ARG A 19 -24.58 3.00 1.87
CA ARG A 19 -25.35 2.55 0.70
C ARG A 19 -24.84 1.25 0.09
N ASP A 20 -23.50 1.13 -0.08
CA ASP A 20 -22.90 0.13 -0.96
C ASP A 20 -21.98 -0.86 -0.21
N ALA A 21 -21.71 -0.65 1.09
CA ALA A 21 -20.79 -1.47 1.86
C ALA A 21 -21.44 -2.09 3.12
N PRO A 22 -22.36 -3.06 2.98
CA PRO A 22 -23.16 -3.58 4.11
C PRO A 22 -22.30 -4.23 5.20
N HIS A 23 -21.23 -4.93 4.85
CA HIS A 23 -20.34 -5.55 5.84
C HIS A 23 -19.54 -4.51 6.64
N LEU A 24 -19.02 -3.48 5.98
CA LEU A 24 -18.34 -2.38 6.67
C LEU A 24 -19.33 -1.57 7.52
N THR A 25 -20.56 -1.38 7.04
CA THR A 25 -21.63 -0.74 7.81
C THR A 25 -21.97 -1.52 9.08
N ALA A 26 -22.04 -2.86 8.98
CA ALA A 26 -22.27 -3.70 10.16
C ALA A 26 -21.11 -3.59 11.17
N LEU A 27 -19.87 -3.56 10.69
CA LEU A 27 -18.68 -3.37 11.52
C LEU A 27 -18.67 -1.98 12.18
N ALA A 28 -19.03 -0.95 11.42
CA ALA A 28 -19.12 0.43 11.90
C ALA A 28 -20.15 0.59 13.03
N ARG A 29 -21.26 -0.16 13.00
CA ARG A 29 -22.26 -0.18 14.09
C ARG A 29 -21.73 -0.79 15.38
N GLN A 30 -20.78 -1.71 15.29
CA GLN A 30 -20.15 -2.34 16.46
C GLN A 30 -19.02 -1.49 17.04
N GLY A 31 -18.26 -0.81 16.19
CA GLY A 31 -17.08 -0.05 16.59
C GLY A 31 -17.30 1.46 16.61
N GLY A 32 -17.75 2.00 15.52
CA GLY A 32 -17.97 3.43 15.31
C GLY A 32 -17.41 3.94 13.97
N VAL A 33 -17.85 5.14 13.59
CA VAL A 33 -17.42 5.86 12.40
C VAL A 33 -16.99 7.28 12.78
N ARG A 34 -15.93 7.76 12.18
CA ARG A 34 -15.48 9.15 12.29
C ARG A 34 -15.05 9.66 10.91
N PRO A 35 -15.40 10.90 10.55
CA PRO A 35 -14.82 11.54 9.38
C PRO A 35 -13.33 11.74 9.58
N LEU A 36 -12.56 11.58 8.50
CA LEU A 36 -11.13 11.82 8.49
C LEU A 36 -10.80 12.96 7.54
N THR A 37 -10.16 14.00 8.07
CA THR A 37 -9.57 15.06 7.24
C THR A 37 -8.24 14.57 6.71
N THR A 38 -8.10 14.57 5.40
CA THR A 38 -6.86 14.11 4.74
C THR A 38 -5.80 15.19 4.66
N VAL A 39 -4.56 14.77 4.42
CA VAL A 39 -3.46 15.68 4.09
C VAL A 39 -3.55 16.15 2.65
N MET A 40 -2.87 17.24 2.32
CA MET A 40 -2.76 17.75 0.96
C MET A 40 -1.34 17.57 0.44
N PRO A 41 -1.18 17.05 -0.79
CA PRO A 41 -2.23 16.52 -1.68
C PRO A 41 -2.78 15.17 -1.21
N ALA A 42 -4.10 14.98 -1.38
CA ALA A 42 -4.81 13.78 -0.98
C ALA A 42 -4.66 12.66 -2.03
N VAL A 43 -3.43 12.20 -2.24
CA VAL A 43 -3.10 11.13 -3.20
C VAL A 43 -2.46 9.94 -2.50
N THR A 44 -2.43 8.79 -3.16
CA THR A 44 -2.04 7.50 -2.58
C THR A 44 -0.74 7.56 -1.79
N CYS A 45 0.34 8.04 -2.39
CA CYS A 45 1.67 7.98 -1.78
C CYS A 45 1.78 8.88 -0.54
N SER A 46 1.31 10.13 -0.61
CA SER A 46 1.37 11.05 0.52
C SER A 46 0.47 10.61 1.67
N VAL A 47 -0.78 10.22 1.38
CA VAL A 47 -1.73 9.77 2.41
C VAL A 47 -1.24 8.50 3.11
N GLN A 48 -0.81 7.50 2.36
CA GLN A 48 -0.32 6.25 2.95
C GLN A 48 0.97 6.44 3.76
N SER A 49 1.86 7.34 3.33
CA SER A 49 3.07 7.66 4.10
C SER A 49 2.71 8.36 5.41
N THR A 50 1.74 9.28 5.41
CA THR A 50 1.22 9.88 6.63
C THR A 50 0.60 8.84 7.58
N PHE A 51 -0.21 7.90 7.08
CA PHE A 51 -0.77 6.83 7.92
C PHE A 51 0.30 5.96 8.58
N THR A 52 1.41 5.72 7.89
CA THR A 52 2.45 4.82 8.38
C THR A 52 3.50 5.49 9.26
N THR A 53 3.60 6.83 9.25
CA THR A 53 4.58 7.60 10.03
C THR A 53 3.96 8.53 11.07
N GLY A 54 2.70 8.94 10.87
CA GLY A 54 2.08 10.01 11.66
C GLY A 54 2.59 11.41 11.31
N LEU A 55 3.43 11.55 10.27
CA LEU A 55 4.04 12.80 9.85
C LEU A 55 3.28 13.44 8.67
N LEU A 56 3.49 14.74 8.46
CA LEU A 56 2.96 15.45 7.30
C LEU A 56 3.85 15.24 6.05
N PRO A 57 3.35 15.50 4.83
CA PRO A 57 4.14 15.38 3.60
C PRO A 57 5.45 16.15 3.58
N CYS A 58 5.50 17.31 4.21
CA CYS A 58 6.73 18.11 4.35
C CYS A 58 7.77 17.49 5.30
N GLU A 59 7.36 16.57 6.17
CA GLU A 59 8.22 15.90 7.14
C GLU A 59 8.67 14.53 6.65
N HIS A 60 7.74 13.71 6.09
CA HIS A 60 8.12 12.40 5.56
C HIS A 60 8.61 12.42 4.11
N GLY A 61 8.63 13.58 3.44
CA GLY A 61 9.22 13.79 2.12
C GLY A 61 8.39 13.31 0.93
N ILE A 62 7.25 12.63 1.13
CA ILE A 62 6.41 12.11 0.04
C ILE A 62 5.30 13.10 -0.27
N VAL A 63 5.56 13.97 -1.22
CA VAL A 63 4.71 15.12 -1.53
C VAL A 63 3.65 14.84 -2.59
N ALA A 64 3.74 13.71 -3.33
CA ALA A 64 2.77 13.32 -4.36
C ALA A 64 2.96 11.86 -4.77
N ASN A 65 2.24 11.37 -5.81
CA ASN A 65 2.50 10.10 -6.49
C ASN A 65 3.73 10.16 -7.41
N GLY A 66 4.23 11.35 -7.67
CA GLY A 66 5.45 11.65 -8.39
C GLY A 66 5.92 13.08 -8.09
N TRP A 67 7.22 13.29 -8.12
CA TRP A 67 7.82 14.60 -7.87
C TRP A 67 9.19 14.71 -8.53
N TYR A 68 9.72 15.91 -8.55
CA TYR A 68 11.04 16.23 -9.10
C TYR A 68 12.14 15.88 -8.09
N PHE A 69 13.05 15.01 -8.49
CA PHE A 69 14.26 14.65 -7.74
C PHE A 69 15.38 15.60 -8.15
N ARG A 70 15.75 16.52 -7.29
CA ARG A 70 16.70 17.59 -7.60
C ARG A 70 18.08 17.07 -7.94
N GLU A 71 18.56 16.07 -7.22
CA GLU A 71 19.89 15.46 -7.40
C GLU A 71 20.03 14.75 -8.75
N LEU A 72 18.92 14.29 -9.32
CA LEU A 72 18.87 13.57 -10.58
C LEU A 72 18.36 14.44 -11.74
N ALA A 73 17.86 15.66 -11.42
CA ALA A 73 17.20 16.56 -12.37
C ALA A 73 16.07 15.91 -13.18
N GLU A 74 15.36 14.97 -12.57
CA GLU A 74 14.30 14.18 -13.21
C GLU A 74 13.04 14.10 -12.38
N VAL A 75 11.88 13.90 -13.05
CA VAL A 75 10.60 13.59 -12.42
C VAL A 75 10.39 12.09 -12.44
N PHE A 76 10.21 11.49 -11.28
CA PHE A 76 9.84 10.09 -11.16
C PHE A 76 8.47 9.93 -10.55
N PHE A 77 7.70 8.99 -11.11
CA PHE A 77 6.40 8.59 -10.61
C PHE A 77 6.46 7.20 -9.96
N TRP A 78 5.61 6.97 -8.99
CA TRP A 78 5.32 5.66 -8.43
C TRP A 78 6.55 4.91 -7.90
N ARG A 79 7.51 5.65 -7.33
CA ARG A 79 8.65 5.03 -6.64
C ARG A 79 8.16 4.24 -5.44
N GLN A 80 8.72 3.03 -5.23
CA GLN A 80 8.19 2.07 -4.26
C GLN A 80 9.12 1.82 -3.07
N SER A 81 10.32 2.41 -3.06
CA SER A 81 11.26 2.21 -1.96
C SER A 81 10.75 2.87 -0.68
N ASN A 82 10.72 2.12 0.41
CA ASN A 82 10.40 2.63 1.75
C ASN A 82 11.49 3.58 2.29
N LEU A 83 12.71 3.47 1.75
CA LEU A 83 13.82 4.36 2.09
C LEU A 83 13.60 5.83 1.68
N LEU A 84 12.63 6.09 0.80
CA LEU A 84 12.23 7.46 0.42
C LEU A 84 11.32 8.11 1.46
N VAL A 85 10.73 7.34 2.35
CA VAL A 85 9.80 7.84 3.37
C VAL A 85 10.59 8.14 4.63
N GLU A 86 10.73 9.39 4.98
CA GLU A 86 11.38 9.81 6.21
C GLU A 86 10.55 9.48 7.46
N GLY A 87 11.20 9.45 8.61
CA GLY A 87 10.58 9.17 9.89
C GLY A 87 10.39 7.69 10.23
N GLU A 88 10.20 7.42 11.52
CA GLU A 88 9.94 6.07 12.05
C GLU A 88 8.56 5.59 11.61
N LYS A 89 8.46 4.32 11.22
CA LYS A 89 7.18 3.72 10.79
C LYS A 89 6.49 3.08 12.00
N ILE A 90 5.18 3.06 11.98
CA ILE A 90 4.36 2.53 13.07
C ILE A 90 4.75 1.11 13.47
N TRP A 91 5.15 0.26 12.53
CA TRP A 91 5.60 -1.11 12.83
C TRP A 91 6.99 -1.15 13.46
N ASP A 92 7.85 -0.17 13.20
CA ASP A 92 9.17 -0.08 13.85
C ASP A 92 8.99 0.32 15.31
N THR A 93 8.12 1.28 15.59
CA THR A 93 7.69 1.62 16.96
C THR A 93 7.08 0.41 17.67
N ALA A 94 6.17 -0.31 17.01
CA ALA A 94 5.55 -1.49 17.60
C ALA A 94 6.55 -2.60 17.92
N LYS A 95 7.52 -2.88 17.03
CA LYS A 95 8.60 -3.85 17.27
C LYS A 95 9.52 -3.44 18.41
N ARG A 96 9.77 -2.15 18.59
CA ARG A 96 10.56 -1.64 19.69
C ARG A 96 9.85 -1.83 21.03
N LEU A 97 8.54 -1.71 21.05
CA LEU A 97 7.70 -1.92 22.25
C LEU A 97 7.44 -3.40 22.54
N ASP A 98 7.33 -4.22 21.52
CA ASP A 98 7.14 -5.67 21.62
C ASP A 98 7.98 -6.38 20.54
N PRO A 99 9.12 -6.98 20.90
CA PRO A 99 9.99 -7.72 19.96
C PRO A 99 9.30 -8.89 19.25
N GLN A 100 8.17 -9.39 19.76
CA GLN A 100 7.38 -10.44 19.11
C GLN A 100 6.38 -9.89 18.08
N PHE A 101 6.27 -8.56 17.96
CA PHE A 101 5.37 -7.94 17.01
C PHE A 101 5.78 -8.26 15.57
N THR A 102 4.80 -8.63 14.76
CA THR A 102 4.97 -8.86 13.32
C THR A 102 4.01 -7.98 12.52
N CYS A 103 4.49 -7.51 11.37
CA CYS A 103 3.72 -6.68 10.46
C CYS A 103 3.75 -7.27 9.04
N ALA A 104 2.57 -7.36 8.41
CA ALA A 104 2.44 -7.62 6.99
C ALA A 104 1.87 -6.38 6.29
N LYS A 105 2.48 -5.99 5.18
CA LYS A 105 2.03 -4.88 4.31
C LYS A 105 1.65 -5.43 2.95
N LEU A 106 0.36 -5.49 2.67
CA LEU A 106 -0.17 -6.03 1.43
C LEU A 106 -0.72 -4.89 0.58
N PHE A 107 -0.17 -4.68 -0.61
CA PHE A 107 -0.59 -3.66 -1.58
C PHE A 107 -0.54 -2.20 -1.10
N TRP A 108 0.11 -1.93 0.03
CA TRP A 108 0.47 -0.58 0.43
C TRP A 108 1.64 -0.07 -0.42
N TRP A 109 1.66 1.23 -0.70
CA TRP A 109 2.79 1.83 -1.41
C TRP A 109 4.04 1.90 -0.54
N HIS A 110 5.19 2.14 -1.12
CA HIS A 110 6.48 2.13 -0.43
C HIS A 110 6.75 0.82 0.35
N ASN A 111 6.50 -0.31 -0.30
CA ASN A 111 6.72 -1.65 0.28
C ASN A 111 8.14 -2.18 0.07
N MET A 112 8.83 -1.77 -0.98
CA MET A 112 10.19 -2.25 -1.25
C MET A 112 11.15 -1.74 -0.16
N HIS A 113 12.07 -2.58 0.26
CA HIS A 113 13.06 -2.29 1.31
C HIS A 113 12.43 -1.85 2.66
N SER A 114 11.21 -2.27 2.93
CA SER A 114 10.53 -2.00 4.19
C SER A 114 11.10 -2.89 5.31
N SER A 115 11.10 -2.40 6.53
CA SER A 115 11.40 -3.15 7.76
C SER A 115 10.24 -4.02 8.25
N ALA A 116 9.07 -4.02 7.57
CA ALA A 116 7.97 -4.93 7.85
C ALA A 116 8.40 -6.40 7.61
N ASN A 117 7.79 -7.35 8.32
CA ASN A 117 8.17 -8.77 8.21
C ASN A 117 7.77 -9.36 6.87
N PHE A 118 6.58 -8.98 6.38
CA PHE A 118 6.05 -9.45 5.11
C PHE A 118 5.57 -8.27 4.28
N THR A 119 5.95 -8.23 3.00
CA THR A 119 5.46 -7.21 2.07
C THR A 119 5.12 -7.83 0.74
N VAL A 120 4.01 -7.39 0.14
CA VAL A 120 3.62 -7.73 -1.23
C VAL A 120 3.20 -6.45 -1.93
N THR A 121 3.74 -6.21 -3.13
CA THR A 121 3.36 -5.04 -3.93
C THR A 121 3.46 -5.37 -5.43
N PRO A 122 2.57 -4.85 -6.28
CA PRO A 122 2.72 -4.99 -7.72
C PRO A 122 4.03 -4.36 -8.19
N ARG A 123 4.83 -5.11 -8.91
CA ARG A 123 6.13 -4.63 -9.41
C ARG A 123 6.40 -5.20 -10.79
N PRO A 124 5.91 -4.57 -11.86
CA PRO A 124 6.19 -5.05 -13.21
C PRO A 124 7.68 -5.00 -13.54
N ILE A 125 8.14 -5.97 -14.33
CA ILE A 125 9.48 -5.96 -14.91
C ILE A 125 9.39 -5.12 -16.17
N TYR A 126 10.19 -4.06 -16.24
CA TYR A 126 10.30 -3.20 -17.43
C TYR A 126 11.42 -3.71 -18.32
N LEU A 127 11.08 -4.07 -19.54
CA LEU A 127 12.05 -4.50 -20.56
C LEU A 127 12.63 -3.28 -21.29
N ALA A 128 13.81 -3.47 -21.90
CA ALA A 128 14.50 -2.41 -22.63
C ALA A 128 13.71 -1.88 -23.85
N ASP A 129 12.81 -2.67 -24.40
CA ASP A 129 11.92 -2.30 -25.50
C ASP A 129 10.62 -1.62 -25.06
N GLY A 130 10.48 -1.32 -23.74
CA GLY A 130 9.32 -0.65 -23.16
C GLY A 130 8.18 -1.58 -22.79
N ARG A 131 8.23 -2.87 -23.10
CA ARG A 131 7.23 -3.84 -22.62
C ARG A 131 7.30 -4.00 -21.10
N LYS A 132 6.16 -4.40 -20.53
CA LYS A 132 6.04 -4.70 -19.09
C LYS A 132 5.62 -6.15 -18.94
N LEU A 133 6.34 -6.91 -18.14
CA LEU A 133 5.91 -8.22 -17.69
C LEU A 133 5.23 -8.09 -16.33
N PRO A 134 4.07 -8.76 -16.11
CA PRO A 134 3.44 -8.82 -14.79
C PRO A 134 4.39 -9.43 -13.77
N ASP A 135 4.50 -8.79 -12.62
CA ASP A 135 5.26 -9.35 -11.49
C ASP A 135 4.85 -8.66 -10.18
N ILE A 136 5.25 -9.28 -9.07
CA ILE A 136 5.13 -8.76 -7.72
C ILE A 136 6.51 -8.74 -7.05
N TYR A 137 6.72 -7.73 -6.22
CA TYR A 137 7.79 -7.73 -5.23
C TYR A 137 7.27 -8.30 -3.93
N THR A 138 8.05 -9.15 -3.30
CA THR A 138 7.73 -9.69 -1.97
C THR A 138 8.95 -9.63 -1.04
N GLN A 139 8.65 -9.58 0.24
CA GLN A 139 9.62 -9.82 1.31
C GLN A 139 8.95 -10.73 2.34
N PRO A 140 9.56 -11.88 2.67
CA PRO A 140 10.77 -12.45 2.07
C PRO A 140 10.57 -12.84 0.60
N LEU A 141 11.67 -13.01 -0.14
CA LEU A 141 11.62 -13.31 -1.59
C LEU A 141 10.88 -14.60 -1.91
N GLY A 142 11.03 -15.64 -1.08
CA GLY A 142 10.35 -16.93 -1.27
C GLY A 142 8.82 -16.86 -1.25
N LEU A 143 8.26 -15.82 -0.64
CA LEU A 143 6.81 -15.59 -0.62
C LEU A 143 6.23 -15.38 -2.04
N ARG A 144 7.03 -14.84 -2.98
CA ARG A 144 6.61 -14.67 -4.38
C ARG A 144 6.26 -16.00 -5.03
N GLU A 145 7.14 -16.99 -4.87
CA GLU A 145 6.94 -18.32 -5.44
C GLU A 145 5.71 -19.01 -4.82
N GLU A 146 5.57 -18.94 -3.52
CA GLU A 146 4.43 -19.49 -2.77
C GLU A 146 3.10 -18.87 -3.24
N LEU A 147 3.03 -17.56 -3.39
CA LEU A 147 1.84 -16.86 -3.87
C LEU A 147 1.52 -17.24 -5.32
N ASN A 148 2.51 -17.30 -6.20
CA ASN A 148 2.29 -17.69 -7.60
C ASN A 148 1.81 -19.14 -7.72
N GLN A 149 2.33 -20.05 -6.92
CA GLN A 149 1.86 -21.44 -6.91
C GLN A 149 0.42 -21.56 -6.39
N ARG A 150 0.06 -20.76 -5.41
CA ARG A 150 -1.24 -20.81 -4.74
C ARG A 150 -2.34 -20.06 -5.50
N LEU A 151 -2.04 -18.86 -5.99
CA LEU A 151 -3.00 -17.92 -6.54
C LEU A 151 -2.85 -17.70 -8.05
N GLY A 152 -1.78 -18.23 -8.65
CA GLY A 152 -1.39 -17.90 -10.02
C GLY A 152 -0.70 -16.54 -10.13
N GLU A 153 -0.33 -16.17 -11.35
CA GLU A 153 0.30 -14.87 -11.65
C GLU A 153 -0.62 -13.71 -11.27
N PHE A 154 -0.05 -12.68 -10.64
CA PHE A 154 -0.81 -11.47 -10.29
C PHE A 154 -1.35 -10.79 -11.56
N PRO A 155 -2.66 -10.54 -11.65
CA PRO A 155 -3.31 -10.01 -12.85
C PRO A 155 -3.08 -8.51 -13.01
N LEU A 156 -1.83 -8.08 -13.20
CA LEU A 156 -1.42 -6.68 -13.21
C LEU A 156 -2.25 -5.81 -14.17
N PHE A 157 -2.53 -6.30 -15.38
CA PHE A 157 -3.28 -5.54 -16.40
C PHE A 157 -4.77 -5.41 -16.10
N ARG A 158 -5.28 -6.23 -15.18
CA ARG A 158 -6.63 -6.13 -14.60
C ARG A 158 -6.65 -5.38 -13.27
N PHE A 159 -5.49 -5.14 -12.69
CA PHE A 159 -5.34 -4.32 -11.49
C PHE A 159 -5.14 -2.85 -11.84
N TRP A 160 -4.34 -2.58 -12.87
CA TRP A 160 -3.95 -1.22 -13.21
C TRP A 160 -3.88 -1.02 -14.72
N GLY A 161 -4.46 0.11 -15.18
CA GLY A 161 -4.49 0.51 -16.57
C GLY A 161 -5.91 0.51 -17.16
N PRO A 162 -6.03 0.68 -18.48
CA PRO A 162 -7.34 0.77 -19.16
C PRO A 162 -8.20 -0.50 -19.02
N GLY A 163 -7.58 -1.65 -18.79
CA GLY A 163 -8.26 -2.93 -18.58
C GLY A 163 -8.54 -3.29 -17.14
N ALA A 164 -8.36 -2.34 -16.20
CA ALA A 164 -8.58 -2.60 -14.78
C ALA A 164 -10.03 -2.99 -14.49
N ASP A 165 -10.20 -4.06 -13.71
CA ASP A 165 -11.51 -4.56 -13.30
C ASP A 165 -11.46 -5.22 -11.90
N ILE A 166 -12.62 -5.68 -11.43
CA ILE A 166 -12.78 -6.29 -10.09
C ILE A 166 -12.04 -7.61 -9.91
N VAL A 167 -11.64 -8.31 -10.96
CA VAL A 167 -11.02 -9.64 -10.86
C VAL A 167 -9.70 -9.61 -10.10
N SER A 168 -8.93 -8.53 -10.24
CA SER A 168 -7.69 -8.37 -9.47
C SER A 168 -7.94 -8.34 -7.96
N SER A 169 -9.10 -7.88 -7.52
CA SER A 169 -9.48 -7.85 -6.10
C SER A 169 -9.65 -9.25 -5.51
N GLN A 170 -10.01 -10.24 -6.33
CA GLN A 170 -10.10 -11.63 -5.88
C GLN A 170 -8.71 -12.16 -5.50
N TRP A 171 -7.72 -11.95 -6.34
CA TRP A 171 -6.33 -12.34 -6.05
C TRP A 171 -5.78 -11.67 -4.78
N ILE A 172 -6.13 -10.40 -4.56
CA ILE A 172 -5.70 -9.64 -3.37
C ILE A 172 -6.37 -10.15 -2.10
N LYS A 173 -7.62 -10.59 -2.22
CA LYS A 173 -8.43 -11.08 -1.09
C LYS A 173 -7.98 -12.47 -0.64
N ASP A 174 -7.62 -13.37 -1.56
CA ASP A 174 -7.24 -14.77 -1.32
C ASP A 174 -5.80 -14.89 -0.80
#